data_660476ccd9fae3c5328a065461ff0661
#
_entry.id   660476ccd9fae3c5328a065461ff0661
#
_cell.length_a   1.000
_cell.length_b   1.000
_cell.length_c   1.000
_cell.angle_alpha   90.00
_cell.angle_beta   90.00
_cell.angle_gamma   90.00
#
_symmetry.space_group_name_H-M   'P 1'
#
loop_
_entity.id
_entity.type
_entity.pdbx_description
1 polymer ?
#
loop_
_entity_poly.entity_id
_entity_poly.type
_entity_poly.pdbx_seq_one_letter_code
_entity_poly.pdbx_strand_id
1 'polypeptide(L)'
;MKKIIQLIFVTIFAIGFASHVSAQSTGSTKVVYHIDDAETQGLKGLRNIRNHLDVSPQTTIIVVTHANGVDLLMEGGKDKKNNVEYAPLVGALKSRGVKFEVCEITLKNRNLKKDQFTMDADFTPSGVVRVADLQYKDGFAYIKP
;
A
#
# COMPACT_ATOMS: atom_id res chain seq x y z
N MET A 1 32.82 42.28 -67.92
CA MET A 1 32.94 40.87 -67.38
C MET A 1 32.52 40.89 -65.91
N LYS A 2 31.28 40.61 -65.64
CA LYS A 2 30.70 40.63 -64.24
C LYS A 2 30.76 39.27 -63.65
N LYS A 3 31.50 39.06 -62.55
CA LYS A 3 31.54 37.85 -61.78
C LYS A 3 30.38 37.84 -60.78
N ILE A 4 29.48 36.94 -60.97
CA ILE A 4 28.35 36.71 -60.04
C ILE A 4 28.87 35.77 -58.93
N ILE A 5 28.94 36.32 -57.73
CA ILE A 5 29.24 35.52 -56.51
C ILE A 5 27.91 34.95 -56.00
N GLN A 6 27.77 33.61 -56.13
CA GLN A 6 26.66 32.88 -55.54
C GLN A 6 26.92 32.63 -54.04
N LEU A 7 26.12 33.26 -53.21
CA LEU A 7 26.13 33.03 -51.74
C LEU A 7 25.28 31.80 -51.44
N ILE A 8 25.90 30.72 -51.05
CA ILE A 8 25.19 29.50 -50.60
C ILE A 8 24.87 29.66 -49.13
N PHE A 9 23.58 29.87 -48.82
CA PHE A 9 23.08 29.80 -47.45
C PHE A 9 22.94 28.31 -47.02
N VAL A 10 23.83 27.85 -46.19
CA VAL A 10 23.68 26.55 -45.51
C VAL A 10 22.85 26.76 -44.25
N THR A 11 21.59 26.43 -44.31
CA THR A 11 20.69 26.38 -43.13
C THR A 11 20.94 25.09 -42.37
N ILE A 12 21.66 25.18 -41.26
CA ILE A 12 21.82 24.04 -40.33
C ILE A 12 20.52 23.91 -39.51
N PHE A 13 19.72 22.87 -39.83
CA PHE A 13 18.54 22.49 -39.07
C PHE A 13 19.00 21.69 -37.84
N ALA A 14 19.16 22.37 -36.70
CA ALA A 14 19.45 21.70 -35.43
C ALA A 14 18.21 21.00 -34.97
N ILE A 15 18.13 19.67 -35.21
CA ILE A 15 17.11 18.78 -34.63
C ILE A 15 17.48 18.60 -33.15
N GLY A 16 16.82 19.37 -32.29
CA GLY A 16 16.90 19.21 -30.85
C GLY A 16 16.24 17.88 -30.44
N PHE A 17 17.03 16.88 -30.15
CA PHE A 17 16.54 15.69 -29.42
C PHE A 17 16.16 16.13 -28.02
N ALA A 18 14.86 16.36 -27.78
CA ALA A 18 14.31 16.48 -26.43
C ALA A 18 14.39 15.10 -25.78
N SER A 19 15.46 14.85 -25.02
CA SER A 19 15.56 13.67 -24.16
C SER A 19 14.47 13.81 -23.10
N HIS A 20 13.37 13.05 -23.25
CA HIS A 20 12.41 12.86 -22.17
C HIS A 20 13.11 12.06 -21.05
N VAL A 21 13.72 12.77 -20.12
CA VAL A 21 14.14 12.17 -18.84
C VAL A 21 12.85 11.83 -18.11
N SER A 22 12.41 10.57 -18.22
CA SER A 22 11.43 10.02 -17.30
C SER A 22 12.05 10.11 -15.91
N ALA A 23 11.56 11.05 -15.10
CA ALA A 23 11.87 11.09 -13.67
C ALA A 23 11.35 9.78 -13.05
N GLN A 24 12.24 8.78 -12.96
CA GLN A 24 11.98 7.57 -12.21
C GLN A 24 11.87 8.00 -10.75
N SER A 25 10.66 7.93 -10.19
CA SER A 25 10.41 8.23 -8.78
C SER A 25 11.33 7.33 -7.94
N THR A 26 12.36 7.90 -7.32
CA THR A 26 13.29 7.22 -6.41
C THR A 26 12.68 6.97 -5.03
N GLY A 27 11.39 7.29 -4.85
CA GLY A 27 10.64 7.02 -3.63
C GLY A 27 10.27 5.53 -3.51
N SER A 28 10.37 4.97 -2.30
CA SER A 28 9.87 3.63 -2.02
C SER A 28 8.37 3.56 -2.34
N THR A 29 7.94 2.47 -2.97
CA THR A 29 6.52 2.22 -3.24
C THR A 29 5.73 2.20 -1.93
N LYS A 30 4.55 2.84 -1.91
CA LYS A 30 3.64 2.87 -0.76
C LYS A 30 2.36 2.14 -1.13
N VAL A 31 1.89 1.24 -0.29
CA VAL A 31 0.71 0.41 -0.57
C VAL A 31 -0.18 0.31 0.65
N VAL A 32 -1.49 0.56 0.47
CA VAL A 32 -2.51 0.25 1.45
C VAL A 32 -3.21 -1.06 1.06
N TYR A 33 -3.14 -2.04 1.95
CA TYR A 33 -3.97 -3.25 1.89
C TYR A 33 -5.24 -3.01 2.69
N HIS A 34 -6.39 -3.18 2.05
CA HIS A 34 -7.69 -2.96 2.65
C HIS A 34 -8.39 -4.30 2.91
N ILE A 35 -8.66 -4.62 4.17
CA ILE A 35 -9.30 -5.87 4.59
C ILE A 35 -10.58 -5.53 5.34
N ASP A 36 -11.73 -5.84 4.76
CA ASP A 36 -13.05 -5.63 5.35
C ASP A 36 -13.72 -6.93 5.82
N ASP A 37 -13.12 -8.07 5.47
CA ASP A 37 -13.57 -9.39 5.91
C ASP A 37 -12.37 -10.31 6.16
N ALA A 38 -12.14 -10.70 7.43
CA ALA A 38 -10.99 -11.51 7.80
C ALA A 38 -11.11 -12.96 7.31
N GLU A 39 -12.34 -13.50 7.20
CA GLU A 39 -12.55 -14.89 6.82
C GLU A 39 -12.19 -15.16 5.34
N THR A 40 -12.52 -14.22 4.45
CA THR A 40 -12.27 -14.37 3.01
C THR A 40 -10.95 -13.74 2.56
N GLN A 41 -10.48 -12.71 3.27
CA GLN A 41 -9.33 -11.90 2.86
C GLN A 41 -8.12 -12.05 3.80
N GLY A 42 -8.30 -12.46 5.05
CA GLY A 42 -7.26 -12.41 6.08
C GLY A 42 -6.03 -13.21 5.71
N LEU A 43 -6.13 -14.53 5.65
CA LEU A 43 -4.98 -15.41 5.35
C LEU A 43 -4.39 -15.13 3.95
N LYS A 44 -5.26 -14.87 2.97
CA LYS A 44 -4.85 -14.51 1.61
C LYS A 44 -4.09 -13.17 1.59
N GLY A 45 -4.61 -12.16 2.31
CA GLY A 45 -4.00 -10.86 2.43
C GLY A 45 -2.61 -10.91 3.08
N LEU A 46 -2.48 -11.59 4.22
CA LEU A 46 -1.20 -11.76 4.90
C LEU A 46 -0.16 -12.45 4.00
N ARG A 47 -0.57 -13.46 3.23
CA ARG A 47 0.29 -14.13 2.26
C ARG A 47 0.70 -13.19 1.12
N ASN A 48 -0.22 -12.40 0.59
CA ASN A 48 0.06 -11.44 -0.48
C ASN A 48 1.05 -10.36 0.00
N ILE A 49 0.89 -9.86 1.23
CA ILE A 49 1.81 -8.88 1.83
C ILE A 49 3.20 -9.48 1.99
N ARG A 50 3.32 -10.71 2.48
CA ARG A 50 4.61 -11.40 2.58
C ARG A 50 5.29 -11.49 1.20
N ASN A 51 4.57 -12.01 0.20
CA ASN A 51 5.11 -12.17 -1.16
C ASN A 51 5.49 -10.81 -1.77
N HIS A 52 4.71 -9.76 -1.49
CA HIS A 52 5.02 -8.40 -1.93
C HIS A 52 6.37 -7.93 -1.37
N LEU A 53 6.57 -8.08 -0.06
CA LEU A 53 7.82 -7.68 0.58
C LEU A 53 9.00 -8.57 0.19
N ASP A 54 8.77 -9.84 -0.16
CA ASP A 54 9.83 -10.74 -0.63
C ASP A 54 10.41 -10.27 -1.97
N VAL A 55 9.60 -9.64 -2.82
CA VAL A 55 10.03 -9.09 -4.12
C VAL A 55 10.44 -7.62 -4.01
N SER A 56 9.77 -6.84 -3.16
CA SER A 56 10.00 -5.39 -2.99
C SER A 56 10.13 -5.04 -1.50
N PRO A 57 11.27 -5.35 -0.86
CA PRO A 57 11.44 -5.23 0.59
C PRO A 57 11.40 -3.79 1.12
N GLN A 58 11.58 -2.80 0.25
CA GLN A 58 11.54 -1.38 0.62
C GLN A 58 10.12 -0.77 0.54
N THR A 59 9.10 -1.56 0.15
CA THR A 59 7.72 -1.07 0.07
C THR A 59 7.19 -0.73 1.45
N THR A 60 6.65 0.48 1.62
CA THR A 60 5.90 0.87 2.82
C THR A 60 4.49 0.31 2.72
N ILE A 61 4.12 -0.56 3.64
CA ILE A 61 2.80 -1.20 3.67
C ILE A 61 2.02 -0.80 4.92
N ILE A 62 0.78 -0.36 4.70
CA ILE A 62 -0.22 -0.16 5.76
C ILE A 62 -1.41 -1.07 5.46
N VAL A 63 -1.82 -1.86 6.43
CA VAL A 63 -3.04 -2.67 6.36
C VAL A 63 -4.11 -1.94 7.15
N VAL A 64 -5.22 -1.61 6.50
CA VAL A 64 -6.37 -0.98 7.16
C VAL A 64 -7.50 -1.98 7.21
N THR A 65 -8.01 -2.23 8.42
CA THR A 65 -9.13 -3.16 8.67
C THR A 65 -10.36 -2.43 9.17
N HIS A 66 -11.54 -2.85 8.70
CA HIS A 66 -12.83 -2.44 9.24
C HIS A 66 -13.87 -3.55 9.07
N ALA A 67 -15.11 -3.34 9.55
CA ALA A 67 -16.17 -4.33 9.55
C ALA A 67 -15.67 -5.69 10.13
N ASN A 68 -15.86 -6.81 9.45
CA ASN A 68 -15.36 -8.10 9.89
C ASN A 68 -13.85 -8.28 9.67
N GLY A 69 -13.23 -7.39 8.91
CA GLY A 69 -11.77 -7.40 8.70
C GLY A 69 -10.97 -7.16 9.98
N VAL A 70 -11.55 -6.50 10.99
CA VAL A 70 -10.88 -6.26 12.28
C VAL A 70 -10.57 -7.57 13.03
N ASP A 71 -11.30 -8.65 12.75
CA ASP A 71 -11.09 -9.97 13.38
C ASP A 71 -9.71 -10.55 13.05
N LEU A 72 -9.06 -10.06 12.00
CA LEU A 72 -7.66 -10.37 11.66
C LEU A 72 -6.69 -10.04 12.81
N LEU A 73 -7.01 -8.99 13.58
CA LEU A 73 -6.14 -8.41 14.60
C LEU A 73 -6.64 -8.65 16.02
N MET A 74 -7.74 -9.40 16.19
CA MET A 74 -8.22 -9.79 17.52
C MET A 74 -7.36 -10.89 18.14
N GLU A 75 -7.22 -10.85 19.46
CA GLU A 75 -6.62 -11.96 20.23
C GLU A 75 -7.35 -13.28 19.93
N GLY A 76 -6.59 -14.33 19.62
CA GLY A 76 -7.13 -15.63 19.24
C GLY A 76 -7.81 -15.67 17.87
N GLY A 77 -7.71 -14.58 17.08
CA GLY A 77 -8.23 -14.53 15.72
C GLY A 77 -7.58 -15.57 14.81
N LYS A 78 -8.40 -16.30 14.04
CA LYS A 78 -7.90 -17.37 13.16
C LYS A 78 -8.75 -17.55 11.91
N ASP A 79 -8.12 -18.04 10.88
CA ASP A 79 -8.78 -18.57 9.70
C ASP A 79 -9.48 -19.89 10.07
N LYS A 80 -10.80 -19.88 10.06
CA LYS A 80 -11.61 -21.02 10.52
C LYS A 80 -11.47 -22.22 9.59
N LYS A 81 -11.30 -21.98 8.29
CA LYS A 81 -11.20 -23.03 7.28
C LYS A 81 -9.92 -23.85 7.41
N ASN A 82 -8.80 -23.16 7.67
CA ASN A 82 -7.47 -23.78 7.74
C ASN A 82 -6.99 -23.93 9.18
N ASN A 83 -7.76 -23.44 10.17
CA ASN A 83 -7.40 -23.40 11.59
C ASN A 83 -6.02 -22.76 11.84
N VAL A 84 -5.70 -21.68 11.08
CA VAL A 84 -4.45 -20.94 11.17
C VAL A 84 -4.66 -19.67 11.96
N GLU A 85 -3.91 -19.47 13.03
CA GLU A 85 -3.93 -18.23 13.82
C GLU A 85 -3.32 -17.07 13.02
N TYR A 86 -3.94 -15.89 13.12
CA TYR A 86 -3.45 -14.69 12.43
C TYR A 86 -2.28 -14.03 13.16
N ALA A 87 -2.28 -14.02 14.50
CA ALA A 87 -1.32 -13.27 15.30
C ALA A 87 0.16 -13.56 14.97
N PRO A 88 0.61 -14.82 14.82
CA PRO A 88 2.00 -15.09 14.44
C PRO A 88 2.37 -14.54 13.05
N LEU A 89 1.41 -14.56 12.10
CA LEU A 89 1.64 -14.04 10.75
C LEU A 89 1.66 -12.50 10.73
N VAL A 90 0.79 -11.87 11.51
CA VAL A 90 0.76 -10.42 11.71
C VAL A 90 2.07 -9.95 12.35
N GLY A 91 2.50 -10.57 13.45
CA GLY A 91 3.75 -10.24 14.13
C GLY A 91 4.98 -10.38 13.23
N ALA A 92 5.04 -11.44 12.41
CA ALA A 92 6.11 -11.62 11.44
C ALA A 92 6.16 -10.49 10.38
N LEU A 93 5.00 -10.00 9.93
CA LEU A 93 4.93 -8.87 8.99
C LEU A 93 5.19 -7.53 9.68
N LYS A 94 4.74 -7.35 10.92
CA LYS A 94 5.05 -6.16 11.74
C LYS A 94 6.57 -6.00 11.92
N SER A 95 7.29 -7.10 12.18
CA SER A 95 8.76 -7.08 12.29
C SER A 95 9.45 -6.68 10.97
N ARG A 96 8.76 -6.77 9.85
CA ARG A 96 9.20 -6.28 8.53
C ARG A 96 8.75 -4.85 8.22
N GLY A 97 8.17 -4.14 9.19
CA GLY A 97 7.77 -2.74 9.07
C GLY A 97 6.33 -2.51 8.58
N VAL A 98 5.52 -3.56 8.43
CA VAL A 98 4.09 -3.41 8.09
C VAL A 98 3.34 -2.80 9.28
N LYS A 99 2.46 -1.83 9.02
CA LYS A 99 1.54 -1.27 10.00
C LYS A 99 0.16 -1.88 9.83
N PHE A 100 -0.49 -2.21 10.95
CA PHE A 100 -1.85 -2.77 10.96
C PHE A 100 -2.77 -1.84 11.74
N GLU A 101 -3.78 -1.27 11.05
CA GLU A 101 -4.68 -0.29 11.62
C GLU A 101 -6.12 -0.83 11.70
N VAL A 102 -6.75 -0.68 12.86
CA VAL A 102 -8.13 -1.10 13.18
C VAL A 102 -9.04 0.12 13.21
N CYS A 103 -10.18 0.04 12.56
CA CYS A 103 -11.21 1.09 12.52
C CYS A 103 -11.96 1.21 13.85
N GLU A 104 -11.86 2.37 14.54
CA GLU A 104 -12.54 2.63 15.81
C GLU A 104 -14.08 2.71 15.65
N ILE A 105 -14.59 3.15 14.49
CA ILE A 105 -16.04 3.11 14.20
C ILE A 105 -16.53 1.66 14.24
N THR A 106 -15.74 0.72 13.72
CA THR A 106 -16.09 -0.72 13.79
C THR A 106 -16.12 -1.22 15.23
N LEU A 107 -15.16 -0.82 16.06
CA LEU A 107 -15.16 -1.18 17.47
C LEU A 107 -16.46 -0.73 18.14
N LYS A 108 -16.81 0.54 17.94
CA LYS A 108 -18.04 1.11 18.49
C LYS A 108 -19.30 0.36 18.02
N ASN A 109 -19.40 0.08 16.72
CA ASN A 109 -20.58 -0.57 16.13
C ASN A 109 -20.74 -2.03 16.57
N ARG A 110 -19.61 -2.72 16.82
CA ARG A 110 -19.58 -4.12 17.25
C ARG A 110 -19.42 -4.26 18.77
N ASN A 111 -19.42 -3.16 19.51
CA ASN A 111 -19.18 -3.14 20.97
C ASN A 111 -17.89 -3.86 21.37
N LEU A 112 -16.81 -3.65 20.59
CA LEU A 112 -15.49 -4.20 20.85
C LEU A 112 -14.63 -3.21 21.63
N LYS A 113 -13.72 -3.73 22.46
CA LYS A 113 -12.75 -2.94 23.23
C LYS A 113 -11.35 -3.11 22.66
N LYS A 114 -10.48 -2.11 22.84
CA LYS A 114 -9.09 -2.15 22.34
C LYS A 114 -8.25 -3.27 22.97
N ASP A 115 -8.52 -3.64 24.19
CA ASP A 115 -7.84 -4.73 24.90
C ASP A 115 -8.15 -6.14 24.36
N GLN A 116 -9.09 -6.27 23.45
CA GLN A 116 -9.39 -7.51 22.73
C GLN A 116 -8.52 -7.71 21.46
N PHE A 117 -7.63 -6.75 21.18
CA PHE A 117 -6.77 -6.80 20.00
C PHE A 117 -5.32 -7.07 20.38
N THR A 118 -4.58 -7.68 19.46
CA THR A 118 -3.16 -7.96 19.65
C THR A 118 -2.36 -6.66 19.81
N MET A 119 -1.19 -6.73 20.46
CA MET A 119 -0.29 -5.59 20.63
C MET A 119 0.22 -5.00 19.30
N ASP A 120 0.06 -5.74 18.23
CA ASP A 120 0.48 -5.32 16.88
C ASP A 120 -0.53 -4.40 16.19
N ALA A 121 -1.73 -4.24 16.77
CA ALA A 121 -2.79 -3.42 16.23
C ALA A 121 -2.62 -1.94 16.64
N ASP A 122 -2.56 -1.07 15.64
CA ASP A 122 -2.76 0.37 15.79
C ASP A 122 -4.26 0.70 15.56
N PHE A 123 -4.71 1.89 15.92
CA PHE A 123 -6.12 2.27 15.78
C PHE A 123 -6.26 3.55 14.95
N THR A 124 -7.25 3.58 14.08
CA THR A 124 -7.60 4.75 13.27
C THR A 124 -9.07 5.13 13.47
N PRO A 125 -9.43 6.41 13.55
CA PRO A 125 -10.82 6.82 13.79
C PRO A 125 -11.82 6.23 12.80
N SER A 126 -11.48 6.17 11.51
CA SER A 126 -12.31 5.59 10.45
C SER A 126 -11.45 4.88 9.41
N GLY A 127 -11.64 3.57 9.26
CA GLY A 127 -10.91 2.79 8.27
C GLY A 127 -11.15 3.26 6.83
N VAL A 128 -12.40 3.61 6.49
CA VAL A 128 -12.75 4.09 5.13
C VAL A 128 -12.10 5.44 4.82
N VAL A 129 -12.15 6.39 5.77
CA VAL A 129 -11.48 7.70 5.62
C VAL A 129 -9.97 7.49 5.52
N ARG A 130 -9.40 6.62 6.36
CA ARG A 130 -7.98 6.32 6.35
C ARG A 130 -7.50 5.77 5.00
N VAL A 131 -8.23 4.83 4.41
CA VAL A 131 -7.93 4.30 3.08
C VAL A 131 -7.98 5.40 2.01
N ALA A 132 -8.97 6.28 2.07
CA ALA A 132 -9.09 7.40 1.14
C ALA A 132 -7.92 8.39 1.29
N ASP A 133 -7.59 8.76 2.53
CA ASP A 133 -6.51 9.71 2.83
C ASP A 133 -5.13 9.16 2.42
N LEU A 134 -4.86 7.89 2.69
CA LEU A 134 -3.62 7.24 2.26
C LEU A 134 -3.45 7.30 0.75
N GLN A 135 -4.52 7.08 -0.02
CA GLN A 135 -4.46 7.17 -1.48
C GLN A 135 -4.33 8.61 -1.96
N TYR A 136 -5.22 9.50 -1.51
CA TYR A 136 -5.34 10.85 -2.06
C TYR A 136 -4.24 11.80 -1.56
N LYS A 137 -3.93 11.77 -0.26
CA LYS A 137 -2.98 12.70 0.37
C LYS A 137 -1.56 12.15 0.39
N ASP A 138 -1.41 10.86 0.65
CA ASP A 138 -0.12 10.23 0.94
C ASP A 138 0.45 9.43 -0.25
N GLY A 139 -0.33 9.27 -1.35
CA GLY A 139 0.12 8.64 -2.59
C GLY A 139 0.28 7.12 -2.51
N PHE A 140 -0.51 6.44 -1.66
CA PHE A 140 -0.51 4.98 -1.57
C PHE A 140 -1.29 4.34 -2.71
N ALA A 141 -0.72 3.31 -3.32
CA ALA A 141 -1.46 2.41 -4.19
C ALA A 141 -2.43 1.55 -3.34
N TYR A 142 -3.59 1.22 -3.90
CA TYR A 142 -4.62 0.44 -3.21
C TYR A 142 -4.63 -1.02 -3.65
N ILE A 143 -4.65 -1.93 -2.69
CA ILE A 143 -4.85 -3.36 -2.93
C ILE A 143 -5.94 -3.91 -2.01
N LYS A 144 -6.92 -4.59 -2.61
CA LYS A 144 -7.89 -5.42 -1.90
C LYS A 144 -7.58 -6.89 -2.20
N PRO A 145 -7.20 -7.69 -1.19
CA PRO A 145 -6.82 -9.08 -1.39
C PRO A 145 -8.01 -9.99 -1.71
#